data_4013aa60baa915e7e6f4808c432c7f3a
#
_entry.id   4013aa60baa915e7e6f4808c432c7f3a
#
_cell.length_a   1.000
_cell.length_b   1.000
_cell.length_c   1.000
_cell.angle_alpha   90.00
_cell.angle_beta   90.00
_cell.angle_gamma   90.00
#
_symmetry.space_group_name_H-M   'P 1'
#
loop_
_entity.id
_entity.type
_entity.pdbx_description
1 polymer ?
#
loop_
_entity_poly.entity_id
_entity_poly.type
_entity_poly.pdbx_seq_one_letter_code
_entity_poly.pdbx_strand_id
1 'polypeptide(L)'
;MKMKNITKKQFIDTVAQRSGKTKSTCARVVDEMLGTIADLVAQDYKITFVGFGTFEKKYVAPRTVRNPQTGEAVETTGHNSMKFKAGSILKERLNQ
;
A
#
# COMPACT_ATOMS: atom_id res chain seq x y z
N MET A 1 4.34 4.89 20.45
CA MET A 1 5.47 4.32 19.71
C MET A 1 5.69 5.10 18.43
N LYS A 2 6.89 5.59 18.19
CA LYS A 2 7.19 6.35 16.99
C LYS A 2 7.53 5.40 15.83
N MET A 3 6.89 5.60 14.70
CA MET A 3 7.20 4.87 13.48
C MET A 3 8.35 5.56 12.77
N LYS A 4 9.27 4.77 12.24
CA LYS A 4 10.36 5.27 11.40
C LYS A 4 9.98 5.10 9.95
N ASN A 5 10.22 6.13 9.15
CA ASN A 5 9.97 6.04 7.73
C ASN A 5 11.15 5.39 7.01
N ILE A 6 10.83 4.49 6.10
CA ILE A 6 11.81 3.93 5.17
C ILE A 6 11.40 4.38 3.78
N THR A 7 12.30 5.04 3.07
CA THR A 7 12.04 5.48 1.70
C THR A 7 12.14 4.28 0.75
N LYS A 8 11.62 4.46 -0.46
CA LYS A 8 11.73 3.43 -1.50
C LYS A 8 13.17 3.04 -1.76
N LYS A 9 14.07 4.02 -1.78
CA LYS A 9 15.51 3.76 -1.97
C LYS A 9 16.07 2.89 -0.86
N GLN A 10 15.76 3.20 0.39
CA GLN A 10 16.19 2.41 1.54
C GLN A 10 15.60 1.00 1.52
N PHE A 11 14.35 0.89 1.08
CA PHE A 11 13.71 -0.41 0.93
C PHE A 11 14.45 -1.26 -0.11
N ILE A 12 14.80 -0.67 -1.25
CA ILE A 12 15.54 -1.36 -2.30
C ILE A 12 16.93 -1.80 -1.81
N ASP A 13 17.60 -0.95 -1.05
CA ASP A 13 18.91 -1.29 -0.46
C ASP A 13 18.79 -2.53 0.45
N THR A 14 17.73 -2.59 1.25
CA THR A 14 17.49 -3.72 2.14
C THR A 14 17.22 -5.00 1.35
N VAL A 15 16.43 -4.91 0.29
CA VAL A 15 16.15 -6.06 -0.58
C VAL A 15 17.44 -6.56 -1.22
N ALA A 16 18.31 -5.64 -1.67
CA ALA A 16 19.58 -6.01 -2.27
C ALA A 16 20.48 -6.77 -1.28
N GLN A 17 20.54 -6.30 -0.03
CA GLN A 17 21.31 -6.96 1.01
C GLN A 17 20.80 -8.38 1.30
N ARG A 18 19.50 -8.53 1.39
CA ARG A 18 18.89 -9.83 1.73
C ARG A 18 18.97 -10.84 0.61
N SER A 19 18.89 -10.38 -0.64
CA SER A 19 18.88 -11.26 -1.82
C SER A 19 20.27 -11.53 -2.38
N GLY A 20 21.27 -10.72 -2.01
CA GLY A 20 22.61 -10.81 -2.59
C GLY A 20 22.68 -10.29 -4.03
N LYS A 21 21.62 -9.63 -4.50
CA LYS A 21 21.57 -9.08 -5.85
C LYS A 21 21.96 -7.59 -5.84
N THR A 22 22.27 -7.07 -7.03
CA THR A 22 22.66 -5.65 -7.15
C THR A 22 21.46 -4.74 -6.87
N LYS A 23 21.74 -3.52 -6.42
CA LYS A 23 20.69 -2.51 -6.20
C LYS A 23 19.94 -2.19 -7.49
N SER A 24 20.66 -2.14 -8.61
CA SER A 24 20.06 -1.88 -9.92
C SER A 24 19.03 -2.93 -10.29
N THR A 25 19.33 -4.22 -10.11
CA THR A 25 18.40 -5.31 -10.37
C THR A 25 17.19 -5.24 -9.44
N CYS A 26 17.44 -5.00 -8.16
CA CYS A 26 16.36 -4.91 -7.16
C CYS A 26 15.45 -3.71 -7.42
N ALA A 27 16.02 -2.58 -7.81
CA ALA A 27 15.24 -1.38 -8.14
C ALA A 27 14.27 -1.66 -9.30
N ARG A 28 14.75 -2.33 -10.33
CA ARG A 28 13.92 -2.68 -11.48
C ARG A 28 12.76 -3.59 -11.08
N VAL A 29 13.05 -4.64 -10.33
CA VAL A 29 12.03 -5.60 -9.91
C VAL A 29 11.01 -4.94 -8.99
N VAL A 30 11.45 -4.13 -8.04
CA VAL A 30 10.55 -3.42 -7.12
C VAL A 30 9.65 -2.46 -7.90
N ASP A 31 10.20 -1.70 -8.85
CA ASP A 31 9.41 -0.78 -9.66
C ASP A 31 8.36 -1.52 -10.49
N GLU A 32 8.75 -2.63 -11.12
CA GLU A 32 7.82 -3.43 -11.90
C GLU A 32 6.73 -4.04 -11.03
N MET A 33 7.09 -4.51 -9.85
CA MET A 33 6.14 -5.08 -8.90
C MET A 33 5.10 -4.04 -8.46
N LEU A 34 5.57 -2.87 -8.05
CA LEU A 34 4.66 -1.81 -7.58
C LEU A 34 3.76 -1.31 -8.72
N GLY A 35 4.32 -1.14 -9.92
CA GLY A 35 3.55 -0.74 -11.09
C GLY A 35 2.51 -1.78 -11.49
N THR A 36 2.87 -3.05 -11.42
CA THR A 36 1.95 -4.15 -11.74
C THR A 36 0.80 -4.20 -10.75
N ILE A 37 1.10 -4.05 -9.46
CA ILE A 37 0.06 -4.03 -8.42
C ILE A 37 -0.92 -2.88 -8.70
N ALA A 38 -0.39 -1.69 -8.96
CA ALA A 38 -1.21 -0.51 -9.24
C ALA A 38 -2.09 -0.71 -10.46
N ASP A 39 -1.53 -1.23 -11.54
CA ASP A 39 -2.27 -1.44 -12.80
C ASP A 39 -3.38 -2.47 -12.65
N LEU A 40 -3.08 -3.59 -12.02
CA LEU A 40 -4.05 -4.68 -11.86
C LEU A 40 -5.19 -4.26 -10.93
N VAL A 41 -4.88 -3.60 -9.83
CA VAL A 41 -5.91 -3.11 -8.91
C VAL A 41 -6.79 -2.06 -9.59
N ALA A 42 -6.19 -1.19 -10.41
CA ALA A 42 -6.94 -0.21 -11.19
C ALA A 42 -7.92 -0.87 -12.17
N GLN A 43 -7.61 -2.06 -12.66
CA GLN A 43 -8.46 -2.85 -13.56
C GLN A 43 -9.45 -3.75 -12.81
N ASP A 44 -9.64 -3.54 -11.53
CA ASP A 44 -10.56 -4.28 -10.67
C ASP A 44 -10.13 -5.72 -10.36
N TYR A 45 -8.84 -6.01 -10.50
CA TYR A 45 -8.30 -7.28 -10.04
C TYR A 45 -7.96 -7.21 -8.57
N LYS A 46 -8.26 -8.29 -7.88
CA LYS A 46 -7.88 -8.50 -6.49
C LYS A 46 -6.62 -9.34 -6.48
N ILE A 47 -5.58 -8.87 -5.81
CA ILE A 47 -4.29 -9.56 -5.76
C ILE A 47 -4.11 -10.17 -4.38
N THR A 48 -3.96 -11.48 -4.30
CA THR A 48 -3.73 -12.19 -3.04
C THR A 48 -2.33 -12.78 -3.04
N PHE A 49 -1.51 -12.35 -2.09
CA PHE A 49 -0.20 -12.96 -1.83
C PHE A 49 -0.33 -13.85 -0.61
N VAL A 50 -0.27 -15.15 -0.84
CA VAL A 50 -0.40 -16.14 0.24
C VAL A 50 0.72 -15.91 1.26
N GLY A 51 0.36 -15.82 2.53
CA GLY A 51 1.31 -15.57 3.60
C GLY A 51 1.62 -14.09 3.83
N PHE A 52 1.03 -13.20 3.03
CA PHE A 52 1.26 -11.76 3.17
C PHE A 52 -0.04 -10.98 3.31
N GLY A 53 -0.84 -10.94 2.26
CA GLY A 53 -2.10 -10.18 2.31
C GLY A 53 -2.72 -9.99 0.95
N THR A 54 -3.75 -9.17 0.91
CA THR A 54 -4.57 -8.94 -0.29
C THR A 54 -4.66 -7.44 -0.58
N PHE A 55 -4.45 -7.10 -1.86
CA PHE A 55 -4.67 -5.75 -2.37
C PHE A 55 -5.93 -5.73 -3.20
N GLU A 56 -6.80 -4.75 -2.97
CA GLU A 56 -8.05 -4.61 -3.72
C GLU A 56 -8.46 -3.15 -3.83
N LYS A 57 -9.28 -2.85 -4.84
CA LYS A 57 -9.85 -1.52 -5.01
C LYS A 57 -11.03 -1.37 -4.05
N LYS A 58 -11.09 -0.23 -3.39
CA LYS A 58 -12.20 0.10 -2.50
C LYS A 58 -12.80 1.42 -2.95
N TYR A 59 -14.12 1.45 -3.10
CA TYR A 59 -14.82 2.68 -3.37
C TYR A 59 -15.13 3.39 -2.05
N VAL A 60 -14.75 4.65 -1.97
CA VAL A 60 -15.06 5.51 -0.83
C VAL A 60 -16.21 6.41 -1.22
N ALA A 61 -17.35 6.24 -0.55
CA ALA A 61 -18.55 7.00 -0.87
C ALA A 61 -18.40 8.48 -0.53
N PRO A 62 -19.12 9.36 -1.27
CA PRO A 62 -19.13 10.78 -0.90
C PRO A 62 -19.71 10.97 0.49
N ARG A 63 -19.17 11.94 1.19
CA ARG A 63 -19.66 12.26 2.53
C ARG A 63 -19.50 13.73 2.82
N THR A 64 -20.27 14.22 3.78
CA THR A 64 -20.18 15.59 4.24
C THR A 64 -19.27 15.65 5.46
N VAL A 65 -18.25 16.50 5.39
CA VAL A 65 -17.31 16.72 6.49
C VAL A 65 -17.44 18.16 6.94
N ARG A 66 -17.50 18.37 8.25
CA ARG A 66 -17.58 19.72 8.79
C ARG A 66 -16.17 20.26 9.02
N ASN A 67 -15.91 21.47 8.49
CA ASN A 67 -14.64 22.14 8.69
C ASN A 67 -14.53 22.58 10.15
N PRO A 68 -13.54 22.13 10.92
CA PRO A 68 -13.44 22.47 12.34
C PRO A 68 -13.11 23.93 12.61
N GLN A 69 -12.58 24.66 11.63
CA GLN A 69 -12.24 26.07 11.80
C GLN A 69 -13.40 27.00 11.51
N THR A 70 -14.18 26.70 10.46
CA THR A 70 -15.29 27.58 10.03
C THR A 70 -16.65 27.03 10.39
N GLY A 71 -16.76 25.76 10.71
CA GLY A 71 -18.04 25.09 10.97
C GLY A 71 -18.83 24.81 9.70
N GLU A 72 -18.32 25.12 8.53
CA GLU A 72 -19.00 24.88 7.27
C GLU A 72 -18.97 23.42 6.89
N ALA A 73 -20.06 22.95 6.28
CA ALA A 73 -20.12 21.60 5.72
C ALA A 73 -19.43 21.56 4.36
N VAL A 74 -18.50 20.64 4.20
CA VAL A 74 -17.80 20.43 2.93
C VAL A 74 -18.12 19.04 2.43
N GLU A 75 -18.63 18.94 1.20
CA GLU A 75 -18.92 17.67 0.58
C GLU A 75 -17.68 17.13 -0.11
N THR A 76 -17.33 15.89 0.18
CA THR A 76 -16.25 15.18 -0.52
C THR A 76 -16.88 14.33 -1.61
N THR A 77 -16.21 14.28 -2.77
CA THR A 77 -16.65 13.40 -3.86
C THR A 77 -16.23 11.97 -3.57
N GLY A 78 -17.02 11.01 -4.07
CA GLY A 78 -16.63 9.61 -4.00
C GLY A 78 -15.38 9.36 -4.85
N HIS A 79 -14.57 8.42 -4.42
CA HIS A 79 -13.35 8.08 -5.13
C HIS A 79 -12.96 6.63 -4.87
N ASN A 80 -12.11 6.10 -5.74
CA ASN A 80 -11.55 4.77 -5.56
C ASN A 80 -10.24 4.86 -4.81
N SER A 81 -10.02 3.93 -3.90
CA SER A 81 -8.81 3.85 -3.12
C SER A 81 -8.32 2.40 -3.10
N MET A 82 -7.07 2.20 -2.75
CA MET A 82 -6.52 0.85 -2.60
C MET A 82 -6.64 0.44 -1.14
N LYS A 83 -7.17 -0.77 -0.94
CA LYS A 83 -7.26 -1.37 0.38
C LYS A 83 -6.28 -2.54 0.47
N PHE A 84 -5.48 -2.56 1.53
CA PHE A 84 -4.64 -3.70 1.85
C PHE A 84 -5.17 -4.39 3.09
N LYS A 85 -5.38 -5.70 2.98
CA LYS A 85 -5.81 -6.53 4.10
C LYS A 85 -4.72 -7.53 4.42
N ALA A 86 -4.16 -7.44 5.62
CA ALA A 86 -3.12 -8.36 6.05
C ALA A 86 -3.67 -9.78 6.21
N GLY A 87 -2.91 -10.76 5.73
CA GLY A 87 -3.25 -12.17 5.91
C GLY A 87 -2.95 -12.62 7.33
N SER A 88 -3.44 -13.81 7.69
CA SER A 88 -3.27 -14.34 9.04
C SER A 88 -1.80 -14.53 9.43
N ILE A 89 -0.99 -15.01 8.50
CA ILE A 89 0.45 -15.21 8.77
C ILE A 89 1.14 -13.87 9.03
N LEU A 90 0.83 -12.85 8.23
CA LEU A 90 1.41 -11.53 8.45
C LEU A 90 0.95 -10.93 9.78
N LYS A 91 -0.33 -11.12 10.14
CA LYS A 91 -0.85 -10.64 11.41
C LYS A 91 -0.12 -11.26 12.60
N GLU A 92 0.20 -12.55 12.51
CA GLU A 92 0.96 -13.22 13.54
C GLU A 92 2.35 -12.61 13.70
N ARG A 93 3.02 -12.30 12.60
CA ARG A 93 4.33 -11.66 12.66
C ARG A 93 4.28 -10.27 13.29
N LEU A 94 3.20 -9.54 13.05
CA LEU A 94 3.03 -8.20 13.62
C LEU A 94 2.77 -8.21 15.12
N ASN A 95 2.31 -9.33 15.66
CA ASN A 95 1.94 -9.47 17.07
C ASN A 95 2.89 -10.36 17.86
N GLN A 96 4.07 -10.60 17.33
CA GLN A 96 5.11 -11.32 18.05
C GLN A 96 5.81 -10.45 19.08
#